data_c18994b169e68370d89fe643efb53ee6
#
_entry.id   c18994b169e68370d89fe643efb53ee6
#
_cell.length_a   1.000
_cell.length_b   1.000
_cell.length_c   1.000
_cell.angle_alpha   90.00
_cell.angle_beta   90.00
_cell.angle_gamma   90.00
#
_symmetry.space_group_name_H-M   'P 1'
#
loop_
_entity.id
_entity.type
_entity.pdbx_description
1 polymer ?
#
loop_
_entity_poly.entity_id
_entity_poly.type
_entity_poly.pdbx_seq_one_letter_code
_entity_poly.pdbx_strand_id
1 'polypeptide(L)'
;MEMGDNWQVNAPWAQLVVSTKVPDELFKTTLELTDKIYEDVNRDSAGGSLAGQIHNEYYIAQEKLIESGLMEYFIEMTTKYWGTVLTNGNMWQACDRKFEHGPHGFNYACKIVSAWTVHQFENEYNPIHDHSNCKISAVMHLKFPEKIDPPVKEHLTGLDGALIFSGMGDADEWCTAPVMKCDSSNVGWLHLFPSSLQHSVYPFRGKGERRSLSFNADIISQKQLDSIVEQQKNEQEKIKIVNKGKGGKMNIIAADEENEKGEM
;
A
#
# COMPACT_ATOMS: atom_id res chain seq x y z
N MET A 1 10.43 35.63 -13.69
CA MET A 1 11.82 35.73 -13.24
C MET A 1 12.59 34.70 -14.06
N GLU A 2 13.38 35.13 -15.03
CA GLU A 2 14.25 34.20 -15.76
C GLU A 2 15.35 33.76 -14.81
N MET A 3 15.40 32.48 -14.49
CA MET A 3 16.52 31.89 -13.75
C MET A 3 17.74 31.87 -14.69
N GLY A 4 18.83 32.51 -14.29
CA GLY A 4 20.06 32.53 -15.09
C GLY A 4 20.65 31.11 -15.24
N ASP A 5 21.44 30.91 -16.28
CA ASP A 5 22.01 29.63 -16.73
C ASP A 5 22.86 28.84 -15.70
N ASN A 6 23.07 29.42 -14.52
CA ASN A 6 23.89 28.81 -13.44
C ASN A 6 23.08 28.27 -12.25
N TRP A 7 21.75 28.19 -12.36
CA TRP A 7 20.91 27.66 -11.28
C TRP A 7 20.71 26.16 -11.47
N GLN A 8 21.10 25.39 -10.45
CA GLN A 8 20.76 23.98 -10.35
C GLN A 8 19.77 23.80 -9.22
N VAL A 9 18.60 23.25 -9.53
CA VAL A 9 17.60 22.89 -8.53
C VAL A 9 17.73 21.38 -8.25
N ASN A 10 18.05 21.07 -7.02
CA ASN A 10 18.08 19.68 -6.55
C ASN A 10 16.96 19.50 -5.53
N ALA A 11 16.05 18.57 -5.80
CA ALA A 11 15.00 18.17 -4.87
C ALA A 11 15.20 16.69 -4.45
N PRO A 12 16.28 16.38 -3.72
CA PRO A 12 16.67 15.01 -3.40
C PRO A 12 15.66 14.28 -2.48
N TRP A 13 14.73 15.03 -1.89
CA TRP A 13 13.77 14.52 -0.92
C TRP A 13 12.32 14.70 -1.36
N ALA A 14 12.07 14.95 -2.65
CA ALA A 14 10.71 15.07 -3.16
C ALA A 14 9.94 13.75 -2.94
N GLN A 15 9.00 13.76 -2.01
CA GLN A 15 8.07 12.66 -1.77
C GLN A 15 6.86 12.86 -2.67
N LEU A 16 6.62 11.94 -3.60
CA LEU A 16 5.50 12.03 -4.53
C LEU A 16 4.31 11.22 -4.02
N VAL A 17 3.15 11.88 -3.95
CA VAL A 17 1.86 11.22 -3.82
C VAL A 17 1.21 11.22 -5.19
N VAL A 18 0.95 10.05 -5.75
CA VAL A 18 0.30 9.89 -7.05
C VAL A 18 -1.10 9.32 -6.83
N SER A 19 -2.09 9.99 -7.40
CA SER A 19 -3.49 9.59 -7.28
C SER A 19 -4.06 9.19 -8.62
N THR A 20 -4.83 8.10 -8.64
CA THR A 20 -5.51 7.62 -9.85
C THR A 20 -6.92 7.13 -9.52
N LYS A 21 -7.84 7.32 -10.47
CA LYS A 21 -9.19 6.77 -10.34
C LYS A 21 -9.18 5.28 -10.69
N VAL A 22 -9.74 4.47 -9.82
CA VAL A 22 -9.89 3.03 -10.04
C VAL A 22 -11.00 2.80 -11.08
N PRO A 23 -10.82 1.87 -12.05
CA PRO A 23 -11.87 1.50 -12.97
C PRO A 23 -13.14 1.04 -12.25
N ASP A 24 -14.31 1.45 -12.73
CA ASP A 24 -15.60 1.26 -12.03
C ASP A 24 -15.89 -0.22 -11.71
N GLU A 25 -15.64 -1.13 -12.67
CA GLU A 25 -15.87 -2.56 -12.46
C GLU A 25 -14.93 -3.14 -11.39
N LEU A 26 -13.67 -2.73 -11.39
CA LEU A 26 -12.71 -3.17 -10.38
C LEU A 26 -13.04 -2.57 -9.01
N PHE A 27 -13.49 -1.33 -8.97
CA PHE A 27 -13.95 -0.69 -7.75
C PHE A 27 -15.14 -1.44 -7.14
N LYS A 28 -16.13 -1.82 -7.96
CA LYS A 28 -17.28 -2.62 -7.53
C LYS A 28 -16.84 -3.98 -6.99
N THR A 29 -15.97 -4.69 -7.72
CA THR A 29 -15.38 -5.96 -7.26
C THR A 29 -14.66 -5.80 -5.92
N THR A 30 -13.95 -4.69 -5.72
CA THR A 30 -13.25 -4.39 -4.46
C THR A 30 -14.22 -4.19 -3.30
N LEU A 31 -15.33 -3.48 -3.53
CA LEU A 31 -16.38 -3.32 -2.52
C LEU A 31 -16.96 -4.67 -2.11
N GLU A 32 -17.35 -5.49 -3.08
CA GLU A 32 -17.90 -6.82 -2.83
C GLU A 32 -16.91 -7.74 -2.10
N LEU A 33 -15.62 -7.67 -2.45
CA LEU A 33 -14.58 -8.43 -1.77
C LEU A 33 -14.43 -8.00 -0.30
N THR A 34 -14.39 -6.69 -0.04
CA THR A 34 -14.23 -6.18 1.32
C THR A 34 -15.48 -6.39 2.17
N ASP A 35 -16.69 -6.39 1.59
CA ASP A 35 -17.92 -6.79 2.28
C ASP A 35 -17.84 -8.28 2.71
N LYS A 36 -17.47 -9.18 1.80
CA LYS A 36 -17.31 -10.63 2.10
C LYS A 36 -16.27 -10.89 3.19
N ILE A 37 -15.15 -10.15 3.17
CA ILE A 37 -14.12 -10.29 4.21
C ILE A 37 -14.65 -9.82 5.56
N TYR A 38 -15.38 -8.71 5.59
CA TYR A 38 -15.95 -8.19 6.84
C TYR A 38 -17.00 -9.13 7.46
N GLU A 39 -17.76 -9.84 6.64
CA GLU A 39 -18.78 -10.80 7.08
C GLU A 39 -18.20 -12.18 7.44
N ASP A 40 -17.00 -12.54 7.00
CA ASP A 40 -16.38 -13.82 7.25
C ASP A 40 -15.98 -13.98 8.73
N VAL A 41 -16.51 -14.98 9.40
CA VAL A 41 -16.21 -15.25 10.81
C VAL A 41 -14.75 -15.69 11.04
N ASN A 42 -14.09 -16.21 10.00
CA ASN A 42 -12.70 -16.66 10.02
C ASN A 42 -11.72 -15.64 9.42
N ARG A 43 -12.15 -14.37 9.30
CA ARG A 43 -11.32 -13.30 8.76
C ARG A 43 -10.02 -13.14 9.55
N ASP A 44 -8.93 -12.96 8.84
CA ASP A 44 -7.60 -12.78 9.42
C ASP A 44 -7.41 -11.32 9.89
N SER A 45 -7.20 -11.14 11.19
CA SER A 45 -7.06 -9.80 11.77
C SER A 45 -5.68 -9.21 11.48
N ALA A 46 -5.66 -8.00 10.94
CA ALA A 46 -4.46 -7.21 10.71
C ALA A 46 -4.11 -6.27 11.89
N GLY A 47 -5.06 -6.05 12.82
CA GLY A 47 -4.93 -5.04 13.88
C GLY A 47 -3.71 -5.20 14.79
N GLY A 48 -3.20 -6.43 14.97
CA GLY A 48 -1.98 -6.67 15.76
C GLY A 48 -0.69 -6.17 15.12
N SER A 49 -0.70 -5.87 13.81
CA SER A 49 0.45 -5.42 13.03
C SER A 49 0.33 -3.98 12.53
N LEU A 50 -0.82 -3.34 12.74
CA LEU A 50 -1.12 -2.00 12.26
C LEU A 50 -1.12 -0.99 13.41
N ALA A 51 -0.84 0.28 13.08
CA ALA A 51 -0.77 1.37 14.06
C ALA A 51 -2.16 1.89 14.50
N GLY A 52 -3.21 1.50 13.77
CA GLY A 52 -4.57 2.00 13.95
C GLY A 52 -5.15 1.76 15.34
N GLN A 53 -5.90 2.72 15.83
CA GLN A 53 -6.82 2.55 16.95
C GLN A 53 -8.20 2.22 16.35
N ILE A 54 -8.24 1.12 15.60
CA ILE A 54 -9.37 0.66 14.79
C ILE A 54 -9.59 -0.82 15.10
N HIS A 55 -10.83 -1.20 15.33
CA HIS A 55 -11.16 -2.57 15.71
C HIS A 55 -11.26 -3.53 14.53
N ASN A 56 -11.56 -3.01 13.34
CA ASN A 56 -11.94 -3.82 12.19
C ASN A 56 -10.93 -3.62 11.05
N GLU A 57 -9.80 -4.31 11.14
CA GLU A 57 -8.73 -4.33 10.16
C GLU A 57 -8.41 -5.79 9.81
N TYR A 58 -8.50 -6.15 8.52
CA TYR A 58 -8.40 -7.54 8.09
C TYR A 58 -7.50 -7.72 6.89
N TYR A 59 -6.58 -8.69 6.96
CA TYR A 59 -5.75 -9.06 5.82
C TYR A 59 -6.58 -9.61 4.66
N ILE A 60 -6.11 -9.35 3.45
CA ILE A 60 -6.65 -9.90 2.21
C ILE A 60 -5.67 -10.95 1.72
N ALA A 61 -6.07 -12.21 1.70
CA ALA A 61 -5.26 -13.30 1.21
C ALA A 61 -4.85 -13.09 -0.26
N GLN A 62 -3.65 -13.52 -0.60
CA GLN A 62 -3.09 -13.32 -1.95
C GLN A 62 -3.97 -13.95 -3.03
N GLU A 63 -4.55 -15.11 -2.76
CA GLU A 63 -5.48 -15.81 -3.66
C GLU A 63 -6.70 -14.96 -3.98
N LYS A 64 -7.28 -14.28 -2.99
CA LYS A 64 -8.42 -13.37 -3.17
C LYS A 64 -8.06 -12.14 -4.01
N LEU A 65 -6.83 -11.63 -3.89
CA LEU A 65 -6.34 -10.54 -4.73
C LEU A 65 -6.17 -10.98 -6.19
N ILE A 66 -5.70 -12.21 -6.41
CA ILE A 66 -5.54 -12.78 -7.76
C ILE A 66 -6.93 -13.01 -8.40
N GLU A 67 -7.82 -13.69 -7.70
CA GLU A 67 -9.18 -14.01 -8.18
C GLU A 67 -10.00 -12.76 -8.53
N SER A 68 -9.81 -11.67 -7.79
CA SER A 68 -10.50 -10.41 -8.03
C SER A 68 -9.87 -9.51 -9.10
N GLY A 69 -8.69 -9.87 -9.63
CA GLY A 69 -7.92 -9.03 -10.55
C GLY A 69 -7.19 -7.86 -9.88
N LEU A 70 -7.31 -7.71 -8.56
CA LEU A 70 -6.64 -6.65 -7.81
C LEU A 70 -5.12 -6.82 -7.79
N MET A 71 -4.61 -8.04 -7.77
CA MET A 71 -3.17 -8.30 -7.78
C MET A 71 -2.51 -7.71 -9.03
N GLU A 72 -3.06 -7.96 -10.20
CA GLU A 72 -2.55 -7.43 -11.47
C GLU A 72 -2.63 -5.89 -11.51
N TYR A 73 -3.76 -5.35 -11.10
CA TYR A 73 -3.95 -3.90 -11.02
C TYR A 73 -2.96 -3.22 -10.07
N PHE A 74 -2.73 -3.77 -8.88
CA PHE A 74 -1.78 -3.21 -7.91
C PHE A 74 -0.35 -3.25 -8.44
N ILE A 75 0.06 -4.34 -9.09
CA ILE A 75 1.37 -4.44 -9.73
C ILE A 75 1.51 -3.39 -10.84
N GLU A 76 0.49 -3.21 -11.67
CA GLU A 76 0.49 -2.21 -12.74
C GLU A 76 0.61 -0.78 -12.17
N MET A 77 -0.21 -0.43 -11.18
CA MET A 77 -0.19 0.90 -10.57
C MET A 77 1.11 1.18 -9.83
N THR A 78 1.64 0.20 -9.12
CA THR A 78 2.94 0.30 -8.45
C THR A 78 4.08 0.51 -9.45
N THR A 79 4.05 -0.21 -10.57
CA THR A 79 5.03 -0.06 -11.66
C THR A 79 4.97 1.34 -12.27
N LYS A 80 3.78 1.86 -12.55
CA LYS A 80 3.57 3.22 -13.06
C LYS A 80 4.03 4.28 -12.06
N TYR A 81 3.70 4.09 -10.78
CA TYR A 81 4.16 4.97 -9.70
C TYR A 81 5.68 5.02 -9.66
N TRP A 82 6.34 3.86 -9.63
CA TRP A 82 7.80 3.79 -9.58
C TRP A 82 8.45 4.45 -10.80
N GLY A 83 7.91 4.22 -11.99
CA GLY A 83 8.34 4.92 -13.21
C GLY A 83 8.19 6.45 -13.10
N THR A 84 7.09 6.91 -12.49
CA THR A 84 6.87 8.35 -12.23
C THR A 84 7.90 8.90 -11.24
N VAL A 85 8.21 8.19 -10.16
CA VAL A 85 9.24 8.59 -9.19
C VAL A 85 10.60 8.70 -9.85
N LEU A 86 10.98 7.73 -10.68
CA LEU A 86 12.27 7.73 -11.38
C LEU A 86 12.39 8.85 -12.42
N THR A 87 11.29 9.29 -13.03
CA THR A 87 11.30 10.30 -14.10
C THR A 87 11.02 11.71 -13.61
N ASN A 88 10.51 11.88 -12.39
CA ASN A 88 10.24 13.19 -11.81
C ASN A 88 11.43 13.75 -11.06
N GLY A 89 11.88 14.92 -11.53
CA GLY A 89 12.96 15.66 -10.91
C GLY A 89 14.31 14.95 -10.99
N ASN A 90 15.21 15.36 -10.12
CA ASN A 90 16.57 14.81 -10.06
C ASN A 90 16.67 13.51 -9.24
N MET A 91 15.55 12.88 -8.91
CA MET A 91 15.57 11.64 -8.10
C MET A 91 16.34 10.52 -8.79
N TRP A 92 16.17 10.37 -10.09
CA TRP A 92 16.94 9.39 -10.85
C TRP A 92 18.43 9.72 -10.88
N GLN A 93 18.83 11.01 -10.89
CA GLN A 93 20.23 11.40 -10.81
C GLN A 93 20.84 11.10 -9.44
N ALA A 94 20.08 11.19 -8.36
CA ALA A 94 20.52 10.83 -7.02
C ALA A 94 20.67 9.31 -6.86
N CYS A 95 19.86 8.51 -7.56
CA CYS A 95 19.92 7.07 -7.59
C CYS A 95 20.92 6.52 -8.61
N ASP A 96 21.46 7.35 -9.48
CA ASP A 96 21.99 7.06 -10.81
C ASP A 96 23.38 6.43 -10.87
N ARG A 97 24.08 6.29 -9.86
CA ARG A 97 25.45 5.78 -10.01
C ARG A 97 25.53 4.31 -10.46
N LYS A 98 24.39 3.67 -10.74
CA LYS A 98 24.30 2.26 -11.14
C LYS A 98 23.35 1.99 -12.32
N PHE A 99 22.72 3.01 -12.87
CA PHE A 99 21.81 2.85 -14.03
C PHE A 99 22.60 3.07 -15.32
N GLU A 100 23.19 2.02 -15.88
CA GLU A 100 23.94 2.08 -17.14
C GLU A 100 23.10 2.58 -18.33
N HIS A 101 21.77 2.58 -18.21
CA HIS A 101 20.85 2.89 -19.31
C HIS A 101 19.74 3.90 -18.98
N GLY A 102 19.84 4.62 -17.85
CA GLY A 102 18.81 5.57 -17.39
C GLY A 102 17.53 4.88 -16.88
N PRO A 103 16.51 5.66 -16.50
CA PRO A 103 15.30 5.13 -15.87
C PRO A 103 14.50 4.18 -16.76
N HIS A 104 14.62 4.27 -18.07
CA HIS A 104 13.90 3.42 -19.02
C HIS A 104 14.59 2.08 -19.33
N GLY A 105 15.85 1.91 -18.91
CA GLY A 105 16.60 0.66 -19.10
C GLY A 105 16.70 -0.21 -17.85
N PHE A 106 16.07 0.18 -16.75
CA PHE A 106 16.14 -0.57 -15.50
C PHE A 106 15.04 -1.63 -15.44
N ASN A 107 15.42 -2.88 -15.52
CA ASN A 107 14.52 -4.00 -15.32
C ASN A 107 14.25 -4.18 -13.82
N TYR A 108 13.04 -3.89 -13.41
CA TYR A 108 12.55 -4.11 -12.05
C TYR A 108 11.22 -4.86 -12.07
N ALA A 109 10.94 -5.53 -10.99
CA ALA A 109 9.64 -6.18 -10.75
C ALA A 109 9.01 -5.60 -9.48
N CYS A 110 7.69 -5.60 -9.45
CA CYS A 110 6.92 -5.24 -8.28
C CYS A 110 6.46 -6.49 -7.54
N LYS A 111 6.54 -6.44 -6.21
CA LYS A 111 6.00 -7.45 -5.32
C LYS A 111 5.00 -6.80 -4.38
N ILE A 112 3.76 -7.26 -4.37
CA ILE A 112 2.80 -6.89 -3.33
C ILE A 112 3.19 -7.68 -2.06
N VAL A 113 3.48 -6.96 -1.00
CA VAL A 113 3.97 -7.52 0.27
C VAL A 113 2.81 -7.93 1.15
N SER A 114 1.82 -7.04 1.28
CA SER A 114 0.61 -7.26 2.07
C SER A 114 -0.52 -6.37 1.56
N ALA A 115 -1.75 -6.79 1.78
CA ALA A 115 -2.94 -5.98 1.55
C ALA A 115 -3.95 -6.22 2.67
N TRP A 116 -4.68 -5.19 3.05
CA TRP A 116 -5.69 -5.25 4.10
C TRP A 116 -6.82 -4.26 3.86
N THR A 117 -7.98 -4.55 4.44
CA THR A 117 -9.12 -3.63 4.48
C THR A 117 -9.27 -3.04 5.88
N VAL A 118 -9.65 -1.77 5.93
CA VAL A 118 -9.86 -1.00 7.15
C VAL A 118 -11.29 -0.52 7.16
N HIS A 119 -12.05 -0.91 8.18
CA HIS A 119 -13.43 -0.52 8.44
C HIS A 119 -13.44 0.36 9.69
N GLN A 120 -13.29 1.66 9.48
CA GLN A 120 -13.21 2.66 10.54
C GLN A 120 -14.61 3.17 10.89
N PHE A 121 -14.90 3.23 12.18
CA PHE A 121 -16.13 3.79 12.73
C PHE A 121 -15.86 5.04 13.57
N GLU A 122 -16.93 5.61 14.13
CA GLU A 122 -16.85 6.83 14.93
C GLU A 122 -15.76 6.81 16.00
N ASN A 123 -14.97 7.88 16.09
CA ASN A 123 -13.85 8.09 17.01
C ASN A 123 -12.63 7.16 16.81
N GLU A 124 -12.67 6.22 15.90
CA GLU A 124 -11.51 5.45 15.53
C GLU A 124 -10.57 6.27 14.62
N TYR A 125 -9.26 5.99 14.67
CA TYR A 125 -8.26 6.75 13.92
C TYR A 125 -6.97 5.96 13.69
N ASN A 126 -6.17 6.40 12.73
CA ASN A 126 -4.77 5.98 12.60
C ASN A 126 -3.87 7.13 13.06
N PRO A 127 -3.01 6.94 14.08
CA PRO A 127 -2.02 7.93 14.49
C PRO A 127 -1.02 8.18 13.35
N ILE A 128 -0.15 9.17 13.53
CA ILE A 128 0.98 9.39 12.61
C ILE A 128 1.87 8.15 12.62
N HIS A 129 2.07 7.58 11.44
CA HIS A 129 2.90 6.39 11.24
C HIS A 129 3.50 6.36 9.84
N ASP A 130 4.41 5.46 9.62
CA ASP A 130 4.96 5.04 8.33
C ASP A 130 4.96 3.51 8.23
N HIS A 131 5.41 2.97 7.11
CA HIS A 131 5.42 1.52 6.89
C HIS A 131 6.86 1.01 6.73
N SER A 132 7.18 -0.06 7.44
CA SER A 132 8.46 -0.77 7.34
C SER A 132 8.38 -1.96 6.39
N ASN A 133 9.56 -2.47 5.99
CA ASN A 133 9.71 -3.66 5.14
C ASN A 133 9.02 -3.57 3.75
N CYS A 134 8.81 -2.36 3.26
CA CYS A 134 8.30 -2.08 1.92
C CYS A 134 8.84 -0.73 1.41
N LYS A 135 8.69 -0.44 0.12
CA LYS A 135 9.12 0.83 -0.47
C LYS A 135 7.95 1.75 -0.81
N ILE A 136 6.80 1.16 -1.08
CA ILE A 136 5.62 1.86 -1.55
C ILE A 136 4.43 1.42 -0.70
N SER A 137 3.62 2.37 -0.30
CA SER A 137 2.32 2.15 0.33
C SER A 137 1.23 2.77 -0.51
N ALA A 138 0.04 2.20 -0.41
CA ALA A 138 -1.11 2.70 -1.15
C ALA A 138 -2.39 2.57 -0.34
N VAL A 139 -3.32 3.50 -0.57
CA VAL A 139 -4.65 3.53 0.04
C VAL A 139 -5.70 3.79 -1.03
N MET A 140 -6.69 2.92 -1.12
CA MET A 140 -7.89 3.07 -1.96
C MET A 140 -9.08 3.42 -1.07
N HIS A 141 -9.73 4.54 -1.33
CA HIS A 141 -10.94 4.94 -0.60
C HIS A 141 -12.17 4.22 -1.16
N LEU A 142 -12.89 3.48 -0.32
CA LEU A 142 -14.03 2.66 -0.72
C LEU A 142 -15.39 3.20 -0.28
N LYS A 143 -15.48 3.64 0.98
CA LYS A 143 -16.69 4.21 1.56
C LYS A 143 -16.35 5.41 2.42
N PHE A 144 -17.30 6.31 2.58
CA PHE A 144 -17.27 7.40 3.56
C PHE A 144 -18.50 7.30 4.46
N PRO A 145 -18.47 7.86 5.69
CA PRO A 145 -19.59 7.78 6.63
C PRO A 145 -20.87 8.37 6.05
N GLU A 146 -22.01 7.78 6.40
CA GLU A 146 -23.33 8.29 5.99
C GLU A 146 -23.54 9.75 6.42
N LYS A 147 -22.99 10.08 7.60
CA LYS A 147 -23.08 11.42 8.18
C LYS A 147 -21.83 11.70 9.02
N ILE A 148 -21.19 12.82 8.73
CA ILE A 148 -20.15 13.41 9.57
C ILE A 148 -20.75 14.60 10.29
N ASP A 149 -20.65 14.63 11.62
CA ASP A 149 -21.12 15.74 12.42
C ASP A 149 -20.23 16.97 12.24
N PRO A 150 -20.76 18.18 12.31
CA PRO A 150 -19.97 19.39 12.16
C PRO A 150 -18.80 19.42 13.16
N PRO A 151 -17.62 19.95 12.77
CA PRO A 151 -16.50 20.09 13.69
C PRO A 151 -16.85 21.06 14.83
N VAL A 152 -16.25 20.83 16.00
CA VAL A 152 -16.41 21.72 17.16
C VAL A 152 -15.92 23.14 16.84
N LYS A 153 -14.93 23.25 15.95
CA LYS A 153 -14.38 24.51 15.47
C LYS A 153 -14.52 24.58 13.96
N GLU A 154 -15.25 25.57 13.44
CA GLU A 154 -15.57 25.70 12.02
C GLU A 154 -14.34 25.72 11.11
N HIS A 155 -13.21 26.27 11.53
CA HIS A 155 -11.98 26.30 10.74
C HIS A 155 -11.31 24.94 10.54
N LEU A 156 -11.76 23.89 11.25
CA LEU A 156 -11.29 22.52 11.10
C LEU A 156 -12.17 21.68 10.16
N THR A 157 -13.05 22.31 9.39
CA THR A 157 -13.92 21.64 8.43
C THR A 157 -13.10 20.84 7.41
N GLY A 158 -13.52 19.58 7.20
CA GLY A 158 -12.94 18.69 6.18
C GLY A 158 -11.75 17.85 6.66
N LEU A 159 -11.43 17.87 7.94
CA LEU A 159 -10.39 17.01 8.52
C LEU A 159 -10.95 15.68 9.05
N ASP A 160 -12.23 15.66 9.48
CA ASP A 160 -12.86 14.45 10.03
C ASP A 160 -12.78 13.29 9.02
N GLY A 161 -12.17 12.17 9.44
CA GLY A 161 -11.93 10.98 8.60
C GLY A 161 -10.91 11.16 7.48
N ALA A 162 -10.27 12.32 7.36
CA ALA A 162 -9.32 12.60 6.28
C ALA A 162 -8.01 11.82 6.44
N LEU A 163 -7.44 11.38 5.32
CA LEU A 163 -6.06 10.94 5.23
C LEU A 163 -5.17 12.17 5.02
N ILE A 164 -4.20 12.35 5.91
CA ILE A 164 -3.28 13.50 5.92
C ILE A 164 -1.85 12.99 5.83
N PHE A 165 -1.07 13.58 4.94
CA PHE A 165 0.36 13.34 4.83
C PHE A 165 1.12 14.43 5.61
N SER A 166 2.10 13.99 6.39
CA SER A 166 2.98 14.87 7.17
C SER A 166 4.39 14.83 6.61
N GLY A 167 5.01 15.95 6.40
CA GLY A 167 6.35 16.03 5.83
C GLY A 167 7.06 17.35 6.12
N MET A 168 8.33 17.41 5.79
CA MET A 168 9.19 18.58 5.98
C MET A 168 8.92 19.72 4.98
N GLY A 169 7.68 20.00 4.67
CA GLY A 169 7.29 21.07 3.75
C GLY A 169 6.22 21.99 4.31
N ASP A 170 5.76 21.73 5.51
CA ASP A 170 4.63 22.44 6.13
C ASP A 170 4.95 23.84 6.66
N ALA A 171 6.13 24.35 6.42
CA ALA A 171 6.54 25.63 7.02
C ALA A 171 6.11 26.86 6.23
N ASP A 172 5.44 26.69 5.09
CA ASP A 172 5.09 27.81 4.22
C ASP A 172 3.67 27.67 3.65
N GLU A 173 2.97 28.79 3.51
CA GLU A 173 1.65 28.91 2.88
C GLU A 173 1.57 28.29 1.46
N TRP A 174 2.72 28.03 0.84
CA TRP A 174 2.88 27.50 -0.51
C TRP A 174 3.02 25.98 -0.58
N CYS A 175 3.26 25.31 0.55
CA CYS A 175 3.54 23.88 0.63
C CYS A 175 2.68 23.21 1.68
N THR A 176 1.37 23.25 1.54
CA THR A 176 0.46 22.50 2.41
C THR A 176 0.51 21.01 2.10
N ALA A 177 0.59 20.20 3.13
CA ALA A 177 0.47 18.74 2.98
C ALA A 177 -0.86 18.37 2.32
N PRO A 178 -0.87 17.44 1.36
CA PRO A 178 -2.12 17.03 0.73
C PRO A 178 -3.06 16.40 1.78
N VAL A 179 -4.28 16.88 1.81
CA VAL A 179 -5.38 16.34 2.62
C VAL A 179 -6.35 15.61 1.70
N MET A 180 -6.46 14.30 1.87
CA MET A 180 -7.44 13.48 1.15
C MET A 180 -8.71 13.42 1.97
N LYS A 181 -9.67 14.31 1.66
CA LYS A 181 -10.92 14.47 2.40
C LYS A 181 -11.73 13.17 2.42
N CYS A 182 -12.41 12.94 3.51
CA CYS A 182 -13.35 11.83 3.66
C CYS A 182 -14.73 12.22 3.12
N ASP A 183 -14.88 12.26 1.82
CA ASP A 183 -16.13 12.60 1.13
C ASP A 183 -16.25 11.84 -0.20
N SER A 184 -17.39 12.03 -0.88
CA SER A 184 -17.68 11.36 -2.15
C SER A 184 -16.69 11.68 -3.27
N SER A 185 -15.95 12.79 -3.20
CA SER A 185 -14.98 13.17 -4.23
C SER A 185 -13.76 12.25 -4.24
N ASN A 186 -13.43 11.63 -3.11
CA ASN A 186 -12.30 10.73 -2.96
C ASN A 186 -12.65 9.24 -3.04
N VAL A 187 -13.93 8.87 -3.02
CA VAL A 187 -14.33 7.47 -3.22
C VAL A 187 -13.92 6.96 -4.59
N GLY A 188 -13.30 5.78 -4.63
CA GLY A 188 -12.76 5.17 -5.83
C GLY A 188 -11.42 5.77 -6.30
N TRP A 189 -10.75 6.55 -5.47
CA TRP A 189 -9.38 6.98 -5.72
C TRP A 189 -8.38 6.08 -4.99
N LEU A 190 -7.30 5.75 -5.70
CA LEU A 190 -6.12 5.07 -5.19
C LEU A 190 -4.98 6.08 -5.09
N HIS A 191 -4.38 6.19 -3.91
CA HIS A 191 -3.24 7.05 -3.62
C HIS A 191 -2.03 6.19 -3.35
N LEU A 192 -0.93 6.38 -4.10
CA LEU A 192 0.34 5.69 -3.91
C LEU A 192 1.39 6.70 -3.43
N PHE A 193 2.22 6.29 -2.47
CA PHE A 193 3.22 7.15 -1.85
C PHE A 193 4.40 6.33 -1.31
N PRO A 194 5.55 6.96 -1.01
CA PRO A 194 6.67 6.25 -0.39
C PRO A 194 6.27 5.71 0.98
N SER A 195 6.65 4.49 1.30
CA SER A 195 6.33 3.88 2.60
C SER A 195 6.84 4.68 3.81
N SER A 196 7.92 5.45 3.63
CA SER A 196 8.50 6.34 4.65
C SER A 196 7.78 7.67 4.81
N LEU A 197 6.78 7.98 3.96
CA LEU A 197 5.99 9.19 4.08
C LEU A 197 5.02 9.04 5.25
N GLN A 198 5.26 9.83 6.29
CA GLN A 198 4.41 9.83 7.47
C GLN A 198 3.01 10.30 7.13
N HIS A 199 2.02 9.58 7.63
CA HIS A 199 0.63 9.88 7.40
C HIS A 199 -0.24 9.47 8.58
N SER A 200 -1.44 10.01 8.62
CA SER A 200 -2.43 9.73 9.66
C SER A 200 -3.83 9.72 9.05
N VAL A 201 -4.76 9.08 9.74
CA VAL A 201 -6.19 9.18 9.42
C VAL A 201 -6.90 9.75 10.64
N TYR A 202 -7.54 10.89 10.45
CA TYR A 202 -8.28 11.54 11.52
C TYR A 202 -9.49 10.73 11.94
N PRO A 203 -9.88 10.79 13.22
CA PRO A 203 -11.18 10.29 13.64
C PRO A 203 -12.29 11.13 13.00
N PHE A 204 -13.46 10.57 12.88
CA PHE A 204 -14.67 11.33 12.57
C PHE A 204 -15.70 11.10 13.68
N ARG A 205 -16.65 12.02 13.77
CA ARG A 205 -17.83 11.91 14.61
C ARG A 205 -19.04 11.85 13.73
N GLY A 206 -19.93 10.93 14.02
CA GLY A 206 -21.13 10.76 13.23
C GLY A 206 -21.49 9.30 13.02
N LYS A 207 -22.26 9.02 11.97
CA LYS A 207 -22.79 7.69 11.74
C LYS A 207 -22.30 7.14 10.42
N GLY A 208 -21.98 5.85 10.42
CA GLY A 208 -21.62 5.09 9.23
C GLY A 208 -20.18 4.60 9.27
N GLU A 209 -19.74 4.08 8.15
CA GLU A 209 -18.45 3.44 7.97
C GLU A 209 -17.59 4.25 7.00
N ARG A 210 -16.34 4.54 7.39
CA ARG A 210 -15.26 4.88 6.47
C ARG A 210 -14.50 3.60 6.14
N ARG A 211 -14.41 3.26 4.86
CA ARG A 211 -13.68 2.07 4.43
C ARG A 211 -12.56 2.42 3.46
N SER A 212 -11.43 1.78 3.66
CA SER A 212 -10.32 1.78 2.70
C SER A 212 -9.77 0.38 2.52
N LEU A 213 -9.14 0.16 1.35
CA LEU A 213 -8.24 -0.95 1.12
C LEU A 213 -6.83 -0.38 0.99
N SER A 214 -5.89 -0.97 1.72
CA SER A 214 -4.49 -0.56 1.70
C SER A 214 -3.61 -1.71 1.27
N PHE A 215 -2.48 -1.40 0.63
CA PHE A 215 -1.46 -2.40 0.36
C PHE A 215 -0.05 -1.82 0.46
N ASN A 216 0.89 -2.69 0.73
CA ASN A 216 2.32 -2.42 0.70
C ASN A 216 2.96 -3.16 -0.47
N ALA A 217 3.91 -2.50 -1.13
CA ALA A 217 4.64 -3.07 -2.24
C ALA A 217 6.15 -2.84 -2.12
N ASP A 218 6.91 -3.74 -2.68
CA ASP A 218 8.37 -3.61 -2.82
C ASP A 218 8.76 -3.61 -4.30
N ILE A 219 9.88 -2.96 -4.58
CA ILE A 219 10.51 -2.93 -5.89
C ILE A 219 11.79 -3.75 -5.80
N ILE A 220 11.85 -4.78 -6.60
CA ILE A 220 12.99 -5.69 -6.69
C ILE A 220 13.61 -5.60 -8.08
N SER A 221 14.91 -5.77 -8.16
CA SER A 221 15.58 -5.86 -9.45
C SER A 221 15.20 -7.14 -10.19
N GLN A 222 15.26 -7.12 -11.53
CA GLN A 222 15.03 -8.32 -12.33
C GLN A 222 15.91 -9.49 -11.88
N LYS A 223 17.17 -9.22 -11.55
CA LYS A 223 18.10 -10.23 -11.03
C LYS A 223 17.61 -10.89 -9.73
N GLN A 224 17.01 -10.11 -8.83
CA GLN A 224 16.41 -10.66 -7.60
C GLN A 224 15.19 -11.50 -7.91
N LEU A 225 14.33 -11.05 -8.83
CA LEU A 225 13.17 -11.82 -9.29
C LEU A 225 13.62 -13.15 -9.91
N ASP A 226 14.59 -13.13 -10.82
CA ASP A 226 15.11 -14.33 -11.47
C ASP A 226 15.66 -15.32 -10.44
N SER A 227 16.38 -14.83 -9.42
CA SER A 227 16.87 -15.66 -8.32
C SER A 227 15.75 -16.29 -7.50
N ILE A 228 14.66 -15.56 -7.21
CA ILE A 228 13.49 -16.09 -6.50
C ILE A 228 12.80 -17.17 -7.33
N VAL A 229 12.59 -16.92 -8.62
CA VAL A 229 11.96 -17.89 -9.54
C VAL A 229 12.80 -19.15 -9.65
N GLU A 230 14.13 -19.04 -9.72
CA GLU A 230 15.03 -20.18 -9.77
C GLU A 230 15.01 -21.00 -8.47
N GLN A 231 14.98 -20.34 -7.33
CA GLN A 231 14.83 -21.01 -6.02
C GLN A 231 13.52 -21.79 -5.94
N GLN A 232 12.40 -21.19 -6.33
CA GLN A 232 11.09 -21.85 -6.32
C GLN A 232 11.04 -23.07 -7.26
N LYS A 233 11.66 -22.98 -8.45
CA LYS A 233 11.77 -24.12 -9.36
C LYS A 233 12.57 -25.26 -8.73
N ASN A 234 13.72 -24.94 -8.12
CA ASN A 234 14.56 -25.92 -7.46
C ASN A 234 13.87 -26.61 -6.28
N GLU A 235 13.05 -25.87 -5.51
CA GLU A 235 12.25 -26.44 -4.43
C GLU A 235 11.14 -27.37 -4.97
N GLN A 236 10.43 -26.95 -6.01
CA GLN A 236 9.43 -27.81 -6.65
C GLN A 236 10.03 -29.08 -7.26
N GLU A 237 11.23 -29.00 -7.85
CA GLU A 237 11.95 -30.18 -8.34
C GLU A 237 12.38 -31.12 -7.22
N LYS A 238 12.87 -30.59 -6.10
CA LYS A 238 13.20 -31.38 -4.90
C LYS A 238 11.97 -32.11 -4.36
N ILE A 239 10.82 -31.45 -4.28
CA ILE A 239 9.56 -32.07 -3.87
C ILE A 239 9.15 -33.20 -4.82
N LYS A 240 9.29 -33.00 -6.16
CA LYS A 240 9.01 -34.03 -7.15
C LYS A 240 9.94 -35.23 -7.04
N ILE A 241 11.21 -35.01 -6.75
CA ILE A 241 12.22 -36.09 -6.56
C ILE A 241 11.90 -36.89 -5.29
N VAL A 242 11.58 -36.21 -4.19
CA VAL A 242 11.20 -36.88 -2.94
C VAL A 242 9.93 -37.72 -3.12
N ASN A 243 8.95 -37.23 -3.86
CA ASN A 243 7.72 -37.96 -4.15
C ASN A 243 7.93 -39.14 -5.13
N LYS A 244 8.89 -39.06 -6.05
CA LYS A 244 9.28 -40.19 -6.91
C LYS A 244 10.12 -41.25 -6.18
N GLY A 245 10.91 -40.86 -5.19
CA GLY A 245 11.76 -41.79 -4.40
C GLY A 245 10.99 -42.61 -3.37
N LYS A 246 9.77 -42.22 -3.01
CA LYS A 246 8.88 -42.99 -2.10
C LYS A 246 7.78 -43.66 -2.94
N GLY A 247 8.07 -44.83 -3.45
CA GLY A 247 7.07 -45.65 -4.13
C GLY A 247 5.88 -45.90 -3.23
N GLY A 248 4.72 -45.34 -3.61
CA GLY A 248 3.37 -45.74 -3.19
C GLY A 248 2.97 -45.37 -1.75
N LYS A 249 2.25 -44.30 -1.66
CA LYS A 249 1.15 -43.84 -0.80
C LYS A 249 1.34 -42.37 -0.46
N MET A 250 0.39 -41.58 -0.93
CA MET A 250 0.30 -40.15 -0.67
C MET A 250 -0.08 -39.95 0.82
N ASN A 251 0.85 -39.47 1.62
CA ASN A 251 0.54 -38.87 2.91
C ASN A 251 0.81 -37.37 2.79
N ILE A 252 -0.26 -36.60 2.88
CA ILE A 252 -0.21 -35.15 3.01
C ILE A 252 0.36 -34.88 4.40
N ILE A 253 1.59 -34.36 4.46
CA ILE A 253 2.16 -33.81 5.69
C ILE A 253 1.97 -32.30 5.61
N ALA A 254 1.09 -31.79 6.48
CA ALA A 254 1.01 -30.36 6.77
C ALA A 254 2.37 -29.90 7.32
N ALA A 255 2.84 -28.74 6.88
CA ALA A 255 4.04 -28.12 7.42
C ALA A 255 3.71 -27.64 8.84
N ASP A 256 4.32 -28.26 9.84
CA ASP A 256 4.30 -27.78 11.21
C ASP A 256 5.19 -26.55 11.31
N GLU A 257 4.62 -25.48 11.84
CA GLU A 257 5.33 -24.29 12.27
C GLU A 257 6.26 -24.65 13.46
N GLU A 258 7.55 -24.64 13.24
CA GLU A 258 8.50 -24.65 14.34
C GLU A 258 8.57 -23.26 15.00
N ASN A 259 8.02 -23.24 16.19
CA ASN A 259 8.09 -22.20 17.20
C ASN A 259 9.53 -22.10 17.74
N GLU A 260 10.32 -21.14 17.30
CA GLU A 260 11.52 -20.75 18.06
C GLU A 260 11.15 -19.75 19.16
N LYS A 261 10.98 -20.30 20.36
CA LYS A 261 11.11 -19.54 21.59
C LYS A 261 12.59 -19.28 21.84
N GLY A 262 13.05 -18.06 21.67
CA GLY A 262 14.30 -17.53 22.15
C GLY A 262 14.09 -16.72 23.41
N GLU A 263 14.58 -17.21 24.53
CA GLU A 263 14.67 -16.55 25.83
C GLU A 263 15.62 -15.36 25.81
N MET A 264 15.32 -14.41 26.62
CA MET A 264 15.98 -13.24 27.22
C MET A 264 15.74 -11.90 26.55
#